data_3b99d24e8524fe7d81caba84e5e1f53b
#
_entry.id   3b99d24e8524fe7d81caba84e5e1f53b
#
_cell.length_a   1.000
_cell.length_b   1.000
_cell.length_c   1.000
_cell.angle_alpha   90.00
_cell.angle_beta   90.00
_cell.angle_gamma   90.00
#
_symmetry.space_group_name_H-M   'P 1'
#
loop_
_entity.id
_entity.type
_entity.pdbx_description
1 polymer ?
#
loop_
_entity_poly.entity_id
_entity_poly.type
_entity_poly.pdbx_seq_one_letter_code
_entity_poly.pdbx_strand_id
1 'polypeptide(L)'
;MKSKPDDDLRSIAARYRALYEALVSDGGAPRSKAEQQLFTDRIRDALDRMSGEIAPAAPPLIANSFWQDEVLHEGGTTQIVRLRHRDFDQTYVLKTIHPRHADSPEARGRLMRESAILSKICHPAVIRHHVTLRLQDGRPGLLLEDMPSSLARKDSPHPYSAANILDLMHCLLSGLEAVHAAGYVHADICPANLLLKTERGSGLKIADFGISIPIGTTHGEAGYRRAFSPEFAAPEQIAGRPLDARSDIFACGGLLAFLVERADLSATEAANFHHAVAQFTQANPASRPASCCEARMRLSALPLTAAAPPLSARSSGRR
;
A
#
# COMPACT_ATOMS: atom_id res chain seq x y z
N MET A 1 48.52 21.37 -22.72
CA MET A 1 47.92 22.69 -22.53
C MET A 1 46.54 22.45 -21.92
N LYS A 2 46.35 22.79 -20.62
CA LYS A 2 45.01 22.73 -19.99
C LYS A 2 44.23 23.97 -20.47
N SER A 3 43.08 23.78 -21.12
CA SER A 3 42.17 24.89 -21.45
C SER A 3 41.80 25.67 -20.20
N LYS A 4 41.70 26.99 -20.32
CA LYS A 4 41.28 27.83 -19.17
C LYS A 4 39.82 27.50 -18.82
N PRO A 5 39.45 27.50 -17.52
CA PRO A 5 38.05 27.23 -17.08
C PRO A 5 36.98 28.09 -17.78
N ASP A 6 37.33 29.29 -18.23
CA ASP A 6 36.46 30.21 -18.94
C ASP A 6 36.09 29.76 -20.35
N ASP A 7 36.97 29.04 -21.06
CA ASP A 7 36.70 28.53 -22.41
C ASP A 7 35.74 27.32 -22.35
N ASP A 8 35.86 26.49 -21.31
CA ASP A 8 34.96 25.39 -21.07
C ASP A 8 33.54 25.89 -20.71
N LEU A 9 33.43 26.91 -19.88
CA LEU A 9 32.11 27.52 -19.54
C LEU A 9 31.42 28.16 -20.74
N ARG A 10 32.18 28.85 -21.60
CA ARG A 10 31.63 29.42 -22.83
C ARG A 10 31.14 28.35 -23.81
N SER A 11 31.90 27.26 -23.93
CA SER A 11 31.50 26.11 -24.77
C SER A 11 30.22 25.46 -24.25
N ILE A 12 30.14 25.24 -22.93
CA ILE A 12 28.94 24.69 -22.27
C ILE A 12 27.73 25.63 -22.47
N ALA A 13 27.92 26.95 -22.28
CA ALA A 13 26.85 27.94 -22.47
C ALA A 13 26.34 27.99 -23.90
N ALA A 14 27.23 27.86 -24.90
CA ALA A 14 26.86 27.82 -26.31
C ALA A 14 26.02 26.55 -26.64
N ARG A 15 26.40 25.39 -26.11
CA ARG A 15 25.65 24.13 -26.29
C ARG A 15 24.29 24.20 -25.60
N TYR A 16 24.22 24.79 -24.41
CA TYR A 16 22.96 25.00 -23.72
C TYR A 16 22.00 25.91 -24.49
N ARG A 17 22.52 26.99 -25.05
CA ARG A 17 21.72 27.90 -25.89
C ARG A 17 21.18 27.19 -27.14
N ALA A 18 22.01 26.44 -27.86
CA ALA A 18 21.60 25.66 -29.01
C ALA A 18 20.51 24.62 -28.66
N LEU A 19 20.65 23.95 -27.53
CA LEU A 19 19.65 23.01 -27.02
C LEU A 19 18.33 23.74 -26.72
N TYR A 20 18.39 24.88 -26.05
CA TYR A 20 17.22 25.68 -25.72
C TYR A 20 16.48 26.16 -26.99
N GLU A 21 17.20 26.66 -27.98
CA GLU A 21 16.64 27.07 -29.27
C GLU A 21 15.95 25.91 -29.99
N ALA A 22 16.55 24.72 -29.98
CA ALA A 22 15.96 23.51 -30.57
C ALA A 22 14.70 23.02 -29.81
N LEU A 23 14.60 23.30 -28.51
CA LEU A 23 13.41 22.98 -27.71
C LEU A 23 12.23 23.91 -28.03
N VAL A 24 12.47 25.21 -28.22
CA VAL A 24 11.41 26.20 -28.36
C VAL A 24 11.00 26.45 -29.82
N SER A 25 11.86 26.09 -30.80
CA SER A 25 11.57 26.34 -32.22
C SER A 25 12.01 25.15 -33.10
N ASP A 26 11.37 25.07 -34.30
CA ASP A 26 11.71 24.13 -35.34
C ASP A 26 11.83 24.92 -36.66
N GLY A 27 13.05 24.98 -37.20
CA GLY A 27 13.30 25.76 -38.43
C GLY A 27 12.86 27.21 -38.38
N GLY A 28 12.83 27.85 -37.19
CA GLY A 28 12.41 29.23 -36.99
C GLY A 28 10.93 29.40 -36.63
N ALA A 29 10.13 28.35 -36.67
CA ALA A 29 8.74 28.36 -36.19
C ALA A 29 8.66 27.99 -34.71
N PRO A 30 7.90 28.68 -33.86
CA PRO A 30 7.76 28.34 -32.44
C PRO A 30 7.01 27.01 -32.26
N ARG A 31 7.57 26.11 -31.45
CA ARG A 31 6.89 24.84 -31.07
C ARG A 31 5.75 25.13 -30.10
N SER A 32 4.67 24.36 -30.18
CA SER A 32 3.59 24.39 -29.19
C SER A 32 4.10 23.98 -27.79
N LYS A 33 3.40 24.40 -26.74
CA LYS A 33 3.76 24.03 -25.35
C LYS A 33 3.78 22.52 -25.14
N ALA A 34 2.89 21.78 -25.80
CA ALA A 34 2.83 20.31 -25.72
C ALA A 34 4.06 19.65 -26.36
N GLU A 35 4.51 20.16 -27.51
CA GLU A 35 5.73 19.69 -28.16
C GLU A 35 6.98 20.02 -27.34
N GLN A 36 7.08 21.24 -26.80
CA GLN A 36 8.18 21.63 -25.91
C GLN A 36 8.26 20.71 -24.69
N GLN A 37 7.12 20.38 -24.06
CA GLN A 37 7.06 19.47 -22.94
C GLN A 37 7.51 18.05 -23.33
N LEU A 38 7.02 17.53 -24.45
CA LEU A 38 7.40 16.21 -24.93
C LEU A 38 8.91 16.09 -25.20
N PHE A 39 9.51 17.12 -25.83
CA PHE A 39 10.96 17.13 -26.08
C PHE A 39 11.77 17.26 -24.80
N THR A 40 11.32 18.10 -23.87
CA THR A 40 11.95 18.24 -22.55
C THR A 40 11.96 16.91 -21.79
N ASP A 41 10.85 16.18 -21.78
CA ASP A 41 10.74 14.89 -21.10
C ASP A 41 11.65 13.84 -21.77
N ARG A 42 11.72 13.80 -23.11
CA ARG A 42 12.61 12.88 -23.83
C ARG A 42 14.09 13.18 -23.57
N ILE A 43 14.48 14.46 -23.51
CA ILE A 43 15.87 14.85 -23.22
C ILE A 43 16.20 14.51 -21.77
N ARG A 44 15.31 14.74 -20.83
CA ARG A 44 15.49 14.34 -19.42
C ARG A 44 15.67 12.84 -19.31
N ASP A 45 14.79 12.04 -19.95
CA ASP A 45 14.90 10.58 -19.98
C ASP A 45 16.23 10.09 -20.60
N ALA A 46 16.75 10.81 -21.60
CA ALA A 46 18.04 10.49 -22.23
C ALA A 46 19.23 10.83 -21.32
N LEU A 47 19.20 12.01 -20.69
CA LEU A 47 20.24 12.43 -19.74
C LEU A 47 20.27 11.54 -18.49
N ASP A 48 19.12 11.14 -17.98
CA ASP A 48 19.02 10.23 -16.84
C ASP A 48 19.61 8.84 -17.16
N ARG A 49 19.43 8.35 -18.38
CA ARG A 49 20.08 7.11 -18.85
C ARG A 49 21.61 7.25 -18.97
N MET A 50 22.09 8.38 -19.48
CA MET A 50 23.53 8.64 -19.61
C MET A 50 24.21 8.86 -18.26
N SER A 51 23.53 9.43 -17.26
CA SER A 51 24.11 9.62 -15.93
C SER A 51 24.35 8.30 -15.21
N GLY A 52 23.56 7.26 -15.48
CA GLY A 52 23.77 5.90 -14.97
C GLY A 52 25.04 5.21 -15.50
N GLU A 53 25.55 5.61 -16.66
CA GLU A 53 26.77 5.06 -17.25
C GLU A 53 28.06 5.72 -16.72
N ILE A 54 27.93 6.92 -16.10
CA ILE A 54 29.09 7.74 -15.69
C ILE A 54 29.48 7.51 -14.23
N ALA A 55 28.61 6.92 -13.40
CA ALA A 55 28.85 6.71 -11.97
C ALA A 55 28.91 5.22 -11.61
N PRO A 56 30.12 4.64 -11.34
CA PRO A 56 30.19 3.30 -10.81
C PRO A 56 29.70 3.23 -9.37
N ALA A 57 28.76 2.32 -9.08
CA ALA A 57 28.49 1.76 -7.76
C ALA A 57 27.97 2.68 -6.64
N ALA A 58 27.34 3.82 -6.93
CA ALA A 58 26.49 4.47 -5.92
C ALA A 58 25.13 3.75 -5.84
N PRO A 59 24.57 3.50 -4.65
CA PRO A 59 23.21 2.97 -4.55
C PRO A 59 22.25 3.87 -5.34
N PRO A 60 21.28 3.28 -6.09
CA PRO A 60 20.43 4.05 -6.98
C PRO A 60 19.68 5.12 -6.19
N LEU A 61 19.93 6.39 -6.55
CA LEU A 61 19.33 7.55 -5.92
C LEU A 61 18.03 7.85 -6.66
N ILE A 62 16.88 7.68 -6.02
CA ILE A 62 15.58 8.04 -6.59
C ILE A 62 15.40 9.54 -6.40
N ALA A 63 15.33 10.29 -7.52
CA ALA A 63 15.18 11.74 -7.55
C ALA A 63 16.21 12.48 -6.66
N ASN A 64 17.40 11.93 -6.47
CA ASN A 64 18.45 12.43 -5.57
C ASN A 64 18.04 12.65 -4.10
N SER A 65 16.86 12.15 -3.70
CA SER A 65 16.29 12.38 -2.36
C SER A 65 16.32 11.14 -1.47
N PHE A 66 16.47 9.94 -2.04
CA PHE A 66 16.34 8.69 -1.31
C PHE A 66 17.50 7.74 -1.57
N TRP A 67 17.94 7.08 -0.51
CA TRP A 67 18.78 5.90 -0.58
C TRP A 67 17.92 4.65 -0.54
N GLN A 68 18.26 3.63 -1.32
CA GLN A 68 17.68 2.32 -1.18
C GLN A 68 18.36 1.60 -0.02
N ASP A 69 17.59 1.26 1.03
CA ASP A 69 18.14 0.58 2.21
C ASP A 69 18.04 -0.95 2.07
N GLU A 70 16.82 -1.46 1.83
CA GLU A 70 16.52 -2.88 1.92
C GLU A 70 15.41 -3.28 0.95
N VAL A 71 15.52 -4.46 0.35
CA VAL A 71 14.41 -5.07 -0.39
C VAL A 71 13.55 -5.84 0.59
N LEU A 72 12.34 -5.35 0.85
CA LEU A 72 11.41 -5.93 1.81
C LEU A 72 10.67 -7.14 1.22
N HIS A 73 10.38 -7.11 -0.08
CA HIS A 73 9.67 -8.18 -0.77
C HIS A 73 9.97 -8.17 -2.26
N GLU A 74 10.21 -9.36 -2.81
CA GLU A 74 10.25 -9.62 -4.25
C GLU A 74 9.11 -10.57 -4.62
N GLY A 75 8.01 -10.00 -5.11
CA GLY A 75 6.89 -10.74 -5.65
C GLY A 75 7.09 -11.12 -7.11
N GLY A 76 6.15 -11.90 -7.68
CA GLY A 76 6.22 -12.31 -9.09
C GLY A 76 6.30 -11.13 -10.06
N THR A 77 5.54 -10.07 -9.84
CA THR A 77 5.46 -8.89 -10.74
C THR A 77 5.86 -7.58 -10.07
N THR A 78 5.93 -7.51 -8.75
CA THR A 78 6.22 -6.30 -7.99
C THR A 78 7.41 -6.49 -7.05
N GLN A 79 8.10 -5.39 -6.78
CA GLN A 79 9.18 -5.31 -5.81
C GLN A 79 8.83 -4.22 -4.80
N ILE A 80 9.07 -4.48 -3.52
CA ILE A 80 8.86 -3.54 -2.41
C ILE A 80 10.21 -3.28 -1.77
N VAL A 81 10.60 -2.01 -1.70
CA VAL A 81 11.91 -1.57 -1.26
C VAL A 81 11.75 -0.52 -0.17
N ARG A 82 12.49 -0.65 0.93
CA ARG A 82 12.61 0.42 1.92
C ARG A 82 13.57 1.47 1.43
N LEU A 83 13.15 2.72 1.53
CA LEU A 83 13.92 3.90 1.20
C LEU A 83 14.16 4.72 2.47
N ARG A 84 15.34 5.33 2.57
CA ARG A 84 15.65 6.33 3.59
C ARG A 84 15.85 7.68 2.92
N HIS A 85 15.21 8.72 3.46
CA HIS A 85 15.40 10.07 2.94
C HIS A 85 16.83 10.53 3.22
N ARG A 86 17.43 11.23 2.27
CA ARG A 86 18.83 11.64 2.34
C ARG A 86 19.09 12.69 3.41
N ASP A 87 18.15 13.63 3.57
CA ASP A 87 18.31 14.83 4.39
C ASP A 87 17.48 14.76 5.68
N PHE A 88 16.60 13.78 5.83
CA PHE A 88 15.74 13.57 6.99
C PHE A 88 15.88 12.15 7.51
N ASP A 89 15.85 11.99 8.82
CA ASP A 89 15.80 10.66 9.44
C ASP A 89 14.38 10.06 9.36
N GLN A 90 13.98 9.78 8.11
CA GLN A 90 12.66 9.22 7.81
C GLN A 90 12.77 8.15 6.73
N THR A 91 12.06 7.03 6.97
CA THR A 91 11.94 5.92 6.04
C THR A 91 10.62 5.94 5.29
N TYR A 92 10.65 5.37 4.09
CA TYR A 92 9.52 5.22 3.19
C TYR A 92 9.57 3.83 2.54
N VAL A 93 8.48 3.43 1.93
CA VAL A 93 8.42 2.22 1.12
C VAL A 93 8.13 2.58 -0.32
N LEU A 94 8.92 2.06 -1.23
CA LEU A 94 8.69 2.13 -2.67
C LEU A 94 8.12 0.79 -3.14
N LYS A 95 6.88 0.79 -3.63
CA LYS A 95 6.30 -0.34 -4.36
C LYS A 95 6.43 -0.06 -5.85
N THR A 96 7.12 -0.93 -6.57
CA THR A 96 7.37 -0.78 -8.01
C THR A 96 7.21 -2.11 -8.75
N ILE A 97 7.26 -2.08 -10.07
CA ILE A 97 7.27 -3.28 -10.90
C ILE A 97 8.66 -3.92 -10.82
N HIS A 98 8.71 -5.24 -10.67
CA HIS A 98 9.99 -5.95 -10.72
C HIS A 98 10.68 -5.72 -12.08
N PRO A 99 12.01 -5.50 -12.15
CA PRO A 99 12.72 -5.18 -13.39
C PRO A 99 12.44 -6.16 -14.54
N ARG A 100 12.28 -7.45 -14.24
CA ARG A 100 11.93 -8.49 -15.25
C ARG A 100 10.59 -8.27 -15.94
N HIS A 101 9.71 -7.45 -15.36
CA HIS A 101 8.37 -7.13 -15.86
C HIS A 101 8.21 -5.65 -16.22
N ALA A 102 9.33 -4.93 -16.40
CA ALA A 102 9.34 -3.50 -16.71
C ALA A 102 8.46 -3.15 -17.94
N ASP A 103 8.48 -4.01 -18.94
CA ASP A 103 7.74 -3.85 -20.20
C ASP A 103 6.33 -4.48 -20.17
N SER A 104 5.86 -5.00 -19.03
CA SER A 104 4.51 -5.57 -18.90
C SER A 104 3.44 -4.48 -18.78
N PRO A 105 2.57 -4.30 -19.80
CA PRO A 105 1.47 -3.35 -19.72
C PRO A 105 0.48 -3.69 -18.60
N GLU A 106 0.30 -4.99 -18.31
CA GLU A 106 -0.59 -5.48 -17.26
C GLU A 106 -0.08 -5.11 -15.86
N ALA A 107 1.22 -5.38 -15.57
CA ALA A 107 1.84 -5.01 -14.30
C ALA A 107 1.80 -3.49 -14.09
N ARG A 108 2.10 -2.72 -15.16
CA ARG A 108 2.02 -1.25 -15.14
C ARG A 108 0.61 -0.77 -14.88
N GLY A 109 -0.38 -1.30 -15.60
CA GLY A 109 -1.78 -0.95 -15.42
C GLY A 109 -2.29 -1.25 -14.01
N ARG A 110 -1.88 -2.38 -13.42
CA ARG A 110 -2.22 -2.75 -12.03
C ARG A 110 -1.66 -1.75 -11.02
N LEU A 111 -0.38 -1.43 -11.09
CA LEU A 111 0.27 -0.49 -10.18
C LEU A 111 -0.31 0.93 -10.31
N MET A 112 -0.60 1.37 -11.53
CA MET A 112 -1.20 2.69 -11.76
C MET A 112 -2.65 2.78 -11.26
N ARG A 113 -3.44 1.68 -11.35
CA ARG A 113 -4.78 1.63 -10.73
C ARG A 113 -4.70 1.70 -9.21
N GLU A 114 -3.77 0.96 -8.59
CA GLU A 114 -3.52 1.05 -7.15
C GLU A 114 -3.19 2.48 -6.72
N SER A 115 -2.31 3.15 -7.46
CA SER A 115 -1.99 4.57 -7.25
C SER A 115 -3.24 5.47 -7.34
N ALA A 116 -4.06 5.29 -8.37
CA ALA A 116 -5.27 6.08 -8.59
C ALA A 116 -6.34 5.85 -7.49
N ILE A 117 -6.42 4.66 -6.92
CA ILE A 117 -7.31 4.36 -5.79
C ILE A 117 -6.78 5.04 -4.53
N LEU A 118 -5.51 4.82 -4.20
CA LEU A 118 -4.89 5.37 -2.99
C LEU A 118 -4.87 6.90 -2.99
N SER A 119 -4.77 7.55 -4.14
CA SER A 119 -4.81 9.02 -4.24
C SER A 119 -6.17 9.63 -3.88
N LYS A 120 -7.24 8.82 -3.88
CA LYS A 120 -8.61 9.25 -3.52
C LYS A 120 -8.94 9.02 -2.05
N ILE A 121 -8.11 8.24 -1.32
CA ILE A 121 -8.42 7.78 0.03
C ILE A 121 -7.41 8.40 0.99
N CYS A 122 -7.90 9.18 1.94
CA CYS A 122 -7.11 9.72 3.05
C CYS A 122 -7.76 9.29 4.36
N HIS A 123 -7.28 8.21 4.97
CA HIS A 123 -7.82 7.67 6.20
C HIS A 123 -6.71 7.09 7.10
N PRO A 124 -6.77 7.26 8.44
CA PRO A 124 -5.72 6.74 9.34
C PRO A 124 -5.47 5.24 9.25
N ALA A 125 -6.50 4.45 8.94
CA ALA A 125 -6.40 3.00 8.79
C ALA A 125 -6.11 2.53 7.35
N VAL A 126 -5.77 3.42 6.42
CA VAL A 126 -5.33 3.09 5.06
C VAL A 126 -3.89 3.54 4.89
N ILE A 127 -3.09 2.73 4.22
CA ILE A 127 -1.68 3.06 3.94
C ILE A 127 -1.59 4.42 3.22
N ARG A 128 -0.73 5.29 3.72
CA ARG A 128 -0.56 6.61 3.12
C ARG A 128 0.26 6.52 1.85
N HIS A 129 -0.33 6.94 0.75
CA HIS A 129 0.35 7.18 -0.50
C HIS A 129 0.84 8.62 -0.54
N HIS A 130 2.14 8.83 -0.69
CA HIS A 130 2.75 10.16 -0.74
C HIS A 130 2.76 10.71 -2.16
N VAL A 131 3.30 9.94 -3.09
CA VAL A 131 3.44 10.34 -4.50
C VAL A 131 3.70 9.12 -5.38
N THR A 132 3.32 9.21 -6.64
CA THR A 132 3.73 8.26 -7.68
C THR A 132 4.91 8.83 -8.44
N LEU A 133 6.01 8.09 -8.44
CA LEU A 133 7.25 8.45 -9.08
C LEU A 133 7.40 7.72 -10.42
N ARG A 134 8.19 8.30 -11.32
CA ARG A 134 8.75 7.60 -12.47
C ARG A 134 10.23 7.34 -12.18
N LEU A 135 10.61 6.06 -12.17
CA LEU A 135 11.99 5.66 -11.94
C LEU A 135 12.84 5.95 -13.17
N GLN A 136 14.17 5.94 -13.02
CA GLN A 136 15.11 6.20 -14.12
C GLN A 136 14.94 5.26 -15.31
N ASP A 137 14.57 4.01 -15.05
CA ASP A 137 14.28 3.00 -16.07
C ASP A 137 12.84 3.09 -16.65
N GLY A 138 12.11 4.14 -16.30
CA GLY A 138 10.74 4.41 -16.77
C GLY A 138 9.63 3.63 -16.07
N ARG A 139 9.95 2.76 -15.09
CA ARG A 139 8.94 2.06 -14.31
C ARG A 139 8.22 3.04 -13.36
N PRO A 140 6.91 2.87 -13.12
CA PRO A 140 6.23 3.60 -12.06
C PRO A 140 6.62 3.06 -10.69
N GLY A 141 6.64 3.93 -9.69
CA GLY A 141 6.85 3.58 -8.29
C GLY A 141 5.91 4.34 -7.38
N LEU A 142 5.26 3.67 -6.47
CA LEU A 142 4.42 4.27 -5.43
C LEU A 142 5.27 4.48 -4.19
N LEU A 143 5.42 5.74 -3.77
CA LEU A 143 6.04 6.09 -2.50
C LEU A 143 4.98 6.05 -1.41
N LEU A 144 5.13 5.12 -0.49
CA LEU A 144 4.21 4.83 0.60
C LEU A 144 4.87 5.11 1.95
N GLU A 145 4.07 5.27 3.01
CA GLU A 145 4.61 5.29 4.37
C GLU A 145 5.24 3.95 4.73
N ASP A 146 6.29 3.98 5.55
CA ASP A 146 6.94 2.77 6.05
C ASP A 146 6.21 2.25 7.29
N MET A 147 5.91 0.94 7.27
CA MET A 147 5.26 0.24 8.35
C MET A 147 6.13 -0.95 8.77
N PRO A 148 6.49 -1.08 10.06
CA PRO A 148 7.52 -2.02 10.51
C PRO A 148 7.11 -3.49 10.45
N SER A 149 5.81 -3.79 10.39
CA SER A 149 5.32 -5.17 10.50
C SER A 149 3.99 -5.37 9.79
N SER A 150 3.61 -6.62 9.57
CA SER A 150 2.26 -7.02 9.12
C SER A 150 1.63 -7.98 10.10
N LEU A 151 0.31 -8.13 10.02
CA LEU A 151 -0.44 -9.06 10.86
C LEU A 151 -0.13 -10.55 10.53
N ALA A 152 0.45 -10.81 9.34
CA ALA A 152 0.90 -12.15 8.94
C ALA A 152 2.15 -12.63 9.70
N ARG A 153 2.85 -11.76 10.42
CA ARG A 153 4.07 -12.11 11.14
C ARG A 153 3.78 -13.19 12.19
N LYS A 154 4.49 -14.30 12.09
CA LYS A 154 4.26 -15.49 12.96
C LYS A 154 4.77 -15.32 14.39
N ASP A 155 5.67 -14.37 14.62
CA ASP A 155 6.41 -14.22 15.88
C ASP A 155 5.84 -13.14 16.79
N SER A 156 4.51 -13.00 16.86
CA SER A 156 3.91 -12.17 17.91
C SER A 156 4.21 -12.82 19.29
N PRO A 157 5.01 -12.18 20.16
CA PRO A 157 5.44 -12.79 21.42
C PRO A 157 4.30 -12.93 22.44
N HIS A 158 3.14 -12.34 22.16
CA HIS A 158 2.00 -12.34 23.08
C HIS A 158 0.69 -12.64 22.33
N PRO A 159 -0.20 -13.46 22.92
CA PRO A 159 -1.52 -13.67 22.37
C PRO A 159 -2.34 -12.37 22.38
N TYR A 160 -3.30 -12.27 21.46
CA TYR A 160 -4.23 -11.14 21.41
C TYR A 160 -5.22 -11.23 22.58
N SER A 161 -5.54 -10.10 23.21
CA SER A 161 -6.68 -9.99 24.11
C SER A 161 -7.96 -9.63 23.35
N ALA A 162 -9.12 -9.83 23.97
CA ALA A 162 -10.40 -9.42 23.41
C ALA A 162 -10.41 -7.93 23.00
N ALA A 163 -9.84 -7.07 23.83
CA ALA A 163 -9.72 -5.64 23.53
C ALA A 163 -8.84 -5.36 22.31
N ASN A 164 -7.68 -6.05 22.19
CA ASN A 164 -6.82 -5.89 21.01
C ASN A 164 -7.53 -6.33 19.72
N ILE A 165 -8.28 -7.43 19.77
CA ILE A 165 -9.07 -7.90 18.61
C ILE A 165 -10.10 -6.85 18.21
N LEU A 166 -10.86 -6.30 19.16
CA LEU A 166 -11.84 -5.26 18.88
C LEU A 166 -11.20 -4.02 18.26
N ASP A 167 -10.11 -3.53 18.84
CA ASP A 167 -9.41 -2.35 18.35
C ASP A 167 -8.91 -2.55 16.91
N LEU A 168 -8.32 -3.71 16.60
CA LEU A 168 -7.88 -4.07 15.26
C LEU A 168 -9.04 -4.13 14.28
N MET A 169 -10.14 -4.80 14.65
CA MET A 169 -11.32 -4.94 13.80
C MET A 169 -12.05 -3.61 13.60
N HIS A 170 -12.14 -2.77 14.62
CA HIS A 170 -12.72 -1.43 14.50
C HIS A 170 -11.91 -0.54 13.57
N CYS A 171 -10.58 -0.59 13.71
CA CYS A 171 -9.67 0.15 12.83
C CYS A 171 -9.80 -0.32 11.37
N LEU A 172 -9.78 -1.63 11.13
CA LEU A 172 -9.96 -2.24 9.82
C LEU A 172 -11.30 -1.83 9.18
N LEU A 173 -12.41 -2.04 9.89
CA LEU A 173 -13.75 -1.73 9.37
C LEU A 173 -13.93 -0.24 9.10
N SER A 174 -13.33 0.63 9.92
CA SER A 174 -13.32 2.08 9.66
C SER A 174 -12.54 2.44 8.39
N GLY A 175 -11.39 1.80 8.15
CA GLY A 175 -10.61 1.97 6.93
C GLY A 175 -11.35 1.48 5.68
N LEU A 176 -12.00 0.31 5.77
CA LEU A 176 -12.82 -0.24 4.68
C LEU A 176 -14.04 0.63 4.38
N GLU A 177 -14.65 1.26 5.38
CA GLU A 177 -15.72 2.22 5.17
C GLU A 177 -15.28 3.39 4.26
N ALA A 178 -14.05 3.89 4.46
CA ALA A 178 -13.47 4.92 3.58
C ALA A 178 -13.17 4.40 2.17
N VAL A 179 -12.73 3.14 2.03
CA VAL A 179 -12.51 2.49 0.72
C VAL A 179 -13.83 2.35 -0.04
N HIS A 180 -14.89 1.87 0.64
CA HIS A 180 -16.22 1.70 0.05
C HIS A 180 -16.85 3.05 -0.30
N ALA A 181 -16.67 4.09 0.53
CA ALA A 181 -17.12 5.44 0.24
C ALA A 181 -16.43 6.05 -0.99
N ALA A 182 -15.19 5.65 -1.27
CA ALA A 182 -14.47 6.00 -2.50
C ALA A 182 -14.94 5.22 -3.74
N GLY A 183 -15.88 4.27 -3.59
CA GLY A 183 -16.48 3.49 -4.67
C GLY A 183 -15.77 2.19 -5.01
N TYR A 184 -14.90 1.66 -4.11
CA TYR A 184 -14.12 0.46 -4.37
C TYR A 184 -14.37 -0.64 -3.34
N VAL A 185 -14.15 -1.89 -3.76
CA VAL A 185 -13.98 -3.06 -2.89
C VAL A 185 -12.50 -3.38 -2.84
N HIS A 186 -11.95 -3.63 -1.66
CA HIS A 186 -10.53 -3.98 -1.52
C HIS A 186 -10.21 -5.34 -2.15
N ALA A 187 -11.05 -6.32 -1.88
CA ALA A 187 -11.07 -7.67 -2.48
C ALA A 187 -9.85 -8.56 -2.16
N ASP A 188 -8.94 -8.13 -1.26
CA ASP A 188 -7.81 -8.94 -0.79
C ASP A 188 -7.46 -8.64 0.68
N ILE A 189 -8.47 -8.59 1.54
CA ILE A 189 -8.25 -8.46 2.99
C ILE A 189 -7.72 -9.78 3.53
N CYS A 190 -6.46 -9.76 3.94
CA CYS A 190 -5.76 -10.90 4.54
C CYS A 190 -4.67 -10.39 5.49
N PRO A 191 -4.14 -11.22 6.41
CA PRO A 191 -3.12 -10.79 7.37
C PRO A 191 -1.87 -10.14 6.76
N ALA A 192 -1.48 -10.54 5.54
CA ALA A 192 -0.30 -10.00 4.86
C ALA A 192 -0.49 -8.53 4.42
N ASN A 193 -1.73 -8.15 4.09
CA ASN A 193 -2.11 -6.83 3.60
C ASN A 193 -2.53 -5.86 4.72
N LEU A 194 -2.44 -6.30 5.98
CA LEU A 194 -2.72 -5.49 7.16
C LEU A 194 -1.42 -5.18 7.89
N LEU A 195 -0.97 -3.95 7.75
CA LEU A 195 0.28 -3.49 8.33
C LEU A 195 0.05 -2.90 9.73
N LEU A 196 1.02 -3.07 10.60
CA LEU A 196 0.95 -2.65 11.99
C LEU A 196 2.07 -1.65 12.31
N LYS A 197 1.72 -0.58 13.01
CA LYS A 197 2.68 0.44 13.46
C LYS A 197 3.51 -0.05 14.64
N THR A 198 2.96 -0.94 15.44
CA THR A 198 3.66 -1.55 16.58
C THR A 198 3.41 -3.05 16.62
N GLU A 199 4.31 -3.81 17.23
CA GLU A 199 4.17 -5.25 17.41
C GLU A 199 2.93 -5.65 18.25
N ARG A 200 2.40 -4.72 19.05
CA ARG A 200 1.21 -4.92 19.89
C ARG A 200 -0.12 -4.67 19.18
N GLY A 201 -0.10 -4.47 17.86
CA GLY A 201 -1.32 -4.33 17.06
C GLY A 201 -1.93 -2.93 17.03
N SER A 202 -1.31 -1.91 17.62
CA SER A 202 -1.83 -0.55 17.50
C SER A 202 -1.48 0.06 16.13
N GLY A 203 -2.41 0.84 15.57
CA GLY A 203 -2.20 1.58 14.33
C GLY A 203 -2.21 0.68 13.09
N LEU A 204 -3.23 -0.18 12.94
CA LEU A 204 -3.45 -1.00 11.76
C LEU A 204 -3.69 -0.13 10.53
N LYS A 205 -3.09 -0.54 9.40
CA LYS A 205 -3.31 0.07 8.08
C LYS A 205 -3.55 -0.99 7.01
N ILE A 206 -4.57 -0.75 6.21
CA ILE A 206 -4.90 -1.53 5.02
C ILE A 206 -3.93 -1.16 3.91
N ALA A 207 -3.29 -2.15 3.30
CA ALA A 207 -2.33 -1.99 2.22
C ALA A 207 -2.64 -2.96 1.07
N ASP A 208 -1.96 -2.78 -0.05
CA ASP A 208 -2.07 -3.56 -1.27
C ASP A 208 -3.45 -3.51 -1.95
N PHE A 209 -3.67 -2.42 -2.68
CA PHE A 209 -4.87 -2.21 -3.52
C PHE A 209 -4.71 -2.74 -4.95
N GLY A 210 -3.73 -3.62 -5.17
CA GLY A 210 -3.35 -4.12 -6.50
C GLY A 210 -4.45 -4.87 -7.25
N ILE A 211 -5.45 -5.42 -6.53
CA ILE A 211 -6.61 -6.11 -7.13
C ILE A 211 -7.95 -5.51 -6.74
N SER A 212 -7.95 -4.35 -6.10
CA SER A 212 -9.18 -3.62 -5.77
C SER A 212 -9.95 -3.21 -7.01
N ILE A 213 -11.28 -3.32 -6.95
CA ILE A 213 -12.17 -3.08 -8.10
C ILE A 213 -13.31 -2.13 -7.71
N PRO A 214 -13.94 -1.45 -8.68
CA PRO A 214 -15.14 -0.67 -8.43
C PRO A 214 -16.28 -1.55 -7.88
N ILE A 215 -17.07 -0.99 -6.97
CA ILE A 215 -18.27 -1.67 -6.44
C ILE A 215 -19.20 -2.05 -7.59
N GLY A 216 -19.76 -3.26 -7.56
CA GLY A 216 -20.69 -3.79 -8.57
C GLY A 216 -20.01 -4.37 -9.80
N THR A 217 -18.68 -4.46 -9.85
CA THR A 217 -17.92 -5.07 -10.95
C THR A 217 -17.32 -6.42 -10.55
N THR A 218 -16.84 -7.17 -11.53
CA THR A 218 -16.15 -8.45 -11.36
C THR A 218 -14.65 -8.27 -11.57
N HIS A 219 -13.83 -9.17 -11.02
CA HIS A 219 -12.39 -9.21 -11.33
C HIS A 219 -12.13 -9.44 -12.83
N GLY A 220 -12.98 -10.23 -13.50
CA GLY A 220 -12.87 -10.47 -14.94
C GLY A 220 -13.05 -9.20 -15.77
N GLU A 221 -14.04 -8.37 -15.47
CA GLU A 221 -14.26 -7.07 -16.11
C GLU A 221 -13.12 -6.09 -15.84
N ALA A 222 -12.51 -6.15 -14.64
CA ALA A 222 -11.33 -5.36 -14.30
C ALA A 222 -10.02 -5.88 -14.92
N GLY A 223 -10.05 -7.01 -15.64
CA GLY A 223 -8.90 -7.63 -16.29
C GLY A 223 -8.00 -8.42 -15.35
N TYR A 224 -8.48 -8.83 -14.19
CA TYR A 224 -7.73 -9.66 -13.25
C TYR A 224 -8.03 -11.15 -13.45
N ARG A 225 -6.99 -11.95 -13.57
CA ARG A 225 -7.08 -13.41 -13.47
C ARG A 225 -6.78 -13.78 -12.01
N ARG A 226 -7.75 -14.45 -11.32
CA ARG A 226 -7.63 -15.08 -9.97
C ARG A 226 -6.38 -14.66 -9.16
N ALA A 227 -6.42 -13.47 -8.56
CA ALA A 227 -5.30 -12.91 -7.82
C ALA A 227 -5.74 -12.51 -6.41
N PHE A 228 -6.36 -13.41 -5.65
CA PHE A 228 -6.82 -13.16 -4.28
C PHE A 228 -6.30 -14.26 -3.36
N SER A 229 -6.27 -13.99 -2.07
CA SER A 229 -5.94 -14.95 -1.01
C SER A 229 -7.11 -15.92 -0.80
N PRO A 230 -7.02 -17.20 -1.23
CA PRO A 230 -8.19 -18.12 -1.27
C PRO A 230 -8.84 -18.36 0.08
N GLU A 231 -8.06 -18.30 1.16
CA GLU A 231 -8.52 -18.54 2.55
C GLU A 231 -9.48 -17.44 3.04
N PHE A 232 -9.38 -16.23 2.48
CA PHE A 232 -10.16 -15.05 2.88
C PHE A 232 -11.17 -14.62 1.83
N ALA A 233 -11.13 -15.21 0.62
CA ALA A 233 -11.96 -14.80 -0.49
C ALA A 233 -13.42 -15.20 -0.27
N ALA A 234 -14.32 -14.25 -0.53
CA ALA A 234 -15.77 -14.50 -0.44
C ALA A 234 -16.27 -15.47 -1.53
N PRO A 235 -17.31 -16.27 -1.27
CA PRO A 235 -17.87 -17.21 -2.27
C PRO A 235 -18.24 -16.56 -3.60
N GLU A 236 -18.80 -15.34 -3.58
CA GLU A 236 -19.14 -14.59 -4.80
C GLU A 236 -17.89 -14.17 -5.57
N GLN A 237 -16.79 -13.88 -4.88
CA GLN A 237 -15.50 -13.55 -5.49
C GLN A 237 -14.89 -14.77 -6.19
N ILE A 238 -14.92 -15.93 -5.53
CA ILE A 238 -14.47 -17.21 -6.11
C ILE A 238 -15.32 -17.58 -7.33
N ALA A 239 -16.62 -17.30 -7.26
CA ALA A 239 -17.58 -17.55 -8.34
C ALA A 239 -17.51 -16.50 -9.47
N GLY A 240 -16.64 -15.47 -9.38
CA GLY A 240 -16.50 -14.43 -10.40
C GLY A 240 -17.75 -13.55 -10.55
N ARG A 241 -18.51 -13.35 -9.48
CA ARG A 241 -19.69 -12.46 -9.45
C ARG A 241 -19.28 -11.03 -9.12
N PRO A 242 -20.17 -10.05 -9.38
CA PRO A 242 -19.96 -8.67 -8.95
C PRO A 242 -19.77 -8.57 -7.43
N LEU A 243 -18.81 -7.74 -6.99
CA LEU A 243 -18.45 -7.56 -5.59
C LEU A 243 -19.01 -6.26 -5.03
N ASP A 244 -19.37 -6.30 -3.74
CA ASP A 244 -19.72 -5.13 -2.95
C ASP A 244 -19.01 -5.15 -1.57
N ALA A 245 -19.38 -4.23 -0.68
CA ALA A 245 -18.83 -4.13 0.67
C ALA A 245 -18.88 -5.44 1.47
N ARG A 246 -19.88 -6.29 1.20
CA ARG A 246 -20.10 -7.56 1.90
C ARG A 246 -19.03 -8.60 1.58
N SER A 247 -18.33 -8.45 0.45
CA SER A 247 -17.20 -9.32 0.10
C SER A 247 -16.00 -9.04 1.01
N ASP A 248 -15.69 -7.78 1.30
CA ASP A 248 -14.66 -7.41 2.27
C ASP A 248 -15.08 -7.78 3.71
N ILE A 249 -16.38 -7.67 4.04
CA ILE A 249 -16.91 -8.10 5.35
C ILE A 249 -16.74 -9.62 5.55
N PHE A 250 -16.91 -10.42 4.50
CA PHE A 250 -16.60 -11.84 4.56
C PHE A 250 -15.12 -12.09 4.93
N ALA A 251 -14.22 -11.41 4.24
CA ALA A 251 -12.79 -11.48 4.52
C ALA A 251 -12.45 -11.01 5.96
N CYS A 252 -13.14 -9.97 6.46
CA CYS A 252 -13.05 -9.54 7.86
C CYS A 252 -13.49 -10.65 8.84
N GLY A 253 -14.49 -11.44 8.49
CA GLY A 253 -14.90 -12.61 9.28
C GLY A 253 -13.82 -13.68 9.35
N GLY A 254 -13.17 -14.00 8.22
CA GLY A 254 -12.02 -14.90 8.17
C GLY A 254 -10.83 -14.37 8.98
N LEU A 255 -10.57 -13.05 8.90
CA LEU A 255 -9.55 -12.41 9.70
C LEU A 255 -9.86 -12.44 11.20
N LEU A 256 -11.11 -12.23 11.59
CA LEU A 256 -11.54 -12.33 12.98
C LEU A 256 -11.29 -13.75 13.51
N ALA A 257 -11.60 -14.79 12.75
CA ALA A 257 -11.29 -16.17 13.10
C ALA A 257 -9.77 -16.38 13.29
N PHE A 258 -8.96 -15.86 12.36
CA PHE A 258 -7.49 -15.91 12.45
C PHE A 258 -6.95 -15.25 13.72
N LEU A 259 -7.55 -14.13 14.17
CA LEU A 259 -7.15 -13.43 15.40
C LEU A 259 -7.58 -14.23 16.66
N VAL A 260 -8.80 -14.76 16.66
CA VAL A 260 -9.35 -15.56 17.77
C VAL A 260 -8.50 -16.81 18.05
N GLU A 261 -8.05 -17.50 17.01
CA GLU A 261 -7.16 -18.66 17.13
C GLU A 261 -5.81 -18.33 17.79
N ARG A 262 -5.39 -17.06 17.78
CA ARG A 262 -4.11 -16.57 18.31
C ARG A 262 -4.27 -15.74 19.58
N ALA A 263 -5.44 -15.81 20.20
CA ALA A 263 -5.81 -14.98 21.33
C ALA A 263 -5.88 -15.79 22.64
N ASP A 264 -5.65 -15.10 23.73
CA ASP A 264 -5.94 -15.60 25.09
C ASP A 264 -7.29 -15.03 25.53
N LEU A 265 -8.34 -15.83 25.39
CA LEU A 265 -9.73 -15.46 25.61
C LEU A 265 -10.40 -16.40 26.59
N SER A 266 -11.30 -15.87 27.38
CA SER A 266 -12.25 -16.70 28.14
C SER A 266 -13.18 -17.45 27.18
N ALA A 267 -13.76 -18.56 27.65
CA ALA A 267 -14.71 -19.34 26.85
C ALA A 267 -15.90 -18.49 26.34
N THR A 268 -16.36 -17.54 27.16
CA THR A 268 -17.46 -16.63 26.81
C THR A 268 -17.05 -15.64 25.70
N GLU A 269 -15.86 -15.05 25.80
CA GLU A 269 -15.34 -14.12 24.77
C GLU A 269 -15.11 -14.86 23.46
N ALA A 270 -14.51 -16.04 23.51
CA ALA A 270 -14.31 -16.86 22.32
C ALA A 270 -15.65 -17.21 21.64
N ALA A 271 -16.67 -17.63 22.42
CA ALA A 271 -18.01 -17.92 21.88
C ALA A 271 -18.65 -16.68 21.21
N ASN A 272 -18.52 -15.51 21.82
CA ASN A 272 -19.04 -14.26 21.28
C ASN A 272 -18.34 -13.89 19.95
N PHE A 273 -17.03 -14.01 19.86
CA PHE A 273 -16.30 -13.78 18.61
C PHE A 273 -16.65 -14.82 17.55
N HIS A 274 -16.76 -16.10 17.89
CA HIS A 274 -17.21 -17.13 16.94
C HIS A 274 -18.60 -16.86 16.40
N HIS A 275 -19.51 -16.32 17.22
CA HIS A 275 -20.82 -15.88 16.74
C HIS A 275 -20.70 -14.74 15.71
N ALA A 276 -19.85 -13.75 15.95
CA ALA A 276 -19.59 -12.68 14.97
C ALA A 276 -18.92 -13.21 13.68
N VAL A 277 -17.97 -14.13 13.80
CA VAL A 277 -17.36 -14.83 12.65
C VAL A 277 -18.46 -15.48 11.81
N ALA A 278 -19.34 -16.25 12.43
CA ALA A 278 -20.45 -16.93 11.72
C ALA A 278 -21.40 -15.96 11.01
N GLN A 279 -21.63 -14.77 11.57
CA GLN A 279 -22.45 -13.73 10.92
C GLN A 279 -21.74 -13.10 9.70
N PHE A 280 -20.43 -12.87 9.79
CA PHE A 280 -19.67 -12.20 8.72
C PHE A 280 -19.36 -13.16 7.56
N THR A 281 -19.17 -14.46 7.85
CA THR A 281 -18.81 -15.48 6.88
C THR A 281 -20.00 -16.24 6.29
N GLN A 282 -21.21 -15.67 6.37
CA GLN A 282 -22.38 -16.28 5.71
C GLN A 282 -22.14 -16.43 4.20
N ALA A 283 -22.49 -17.61 3.65
CA ALA A 283 -22.31 -17.88 2.22
C ALA A 283 -23.14 -16.92 1.34
N ASN A 284 -24.36 -16.62 1.77
CA ASN A 284 -25.20 -15.62 1.10
C ASN A 284 -24.79 -14.19 1.55
N PRO A 285 -24.31 -13.33 0.64
CA PRO A 285 -23.94 -11.95 0.98
C PRO A 285 -25.08 -11.15 1.66
N ALA A 286 -26.35 -11.40 1.27
CA ALA A 286 -27.50 -10.71 1.86
C ALA A 286 -27.73 -11.03 3.36
N SER A 287 -27.15 -12.12 3.86
CA SER A 287 -27.23 -12.52 5.27
C SER A 287 -26.09 -11.94 6.13
N ARG A 288 -25.13 -11.25 5.52
CA ARG A 288 -24.03 -10.55 6.20
C ARG A 288 -24.43 -9.13 6.59
N PRO A 289 -23.71 -8.44 7.49
CA PRO A 289 -23.87 -7.02 7.69
C PRO A 289 -23.81 -6.28 6.33
N ALA A 290 -24.71 -5.31 6.13
CA ALA A 290 -24.81 -4.60 4.85
C ALA A 290 -23.67 -3.61 4.62
N SER A 291 -22.99 -3.17 5.70
CA SER A 291 -21.89 -2.19 5.65
C SER A 291 -20.86 -2.44 6.75
N CYS A 292 -19.67 -1.86 6.60
CA CYS A 292 -18.64 -1.88 7.65
C CYS A 292 -19.12 -1.18 8.92
N CYS A 293 -19.93 -0.14 8.82
CA CYS A 293 -20.55 0.52 9.96
C CYS A 293 -21.43 -0.46 10.75
N GLU A 294 -22.32 -1.20 10.09
CA GLU A 294 -23.14 -2.22 10.73
C GLU A 294 -22.30 -3.34 11.36
N ALA A 295 -21.28 -3.83 10.64
CA ALA A 295 -20.36 -4.83 11.16
C ALA A 295 -19.67 -4.35 12.44
N ARG A 296 -19.22 -3.10 12.46
CA ARG A 296 -18.60 -2.45 13.62
C ARG A 296 -19.56 -2.33 14.81
N MET A 297 -20.82 -1.93 14.57
CA MET A 297 -21.85 -1.88 15.62
C MET A 297 -22.11 -3.26 16.22
N ARG A 298 -22.17 -4.32 15.39
CA ARG A 298 -22.36 -5.69 15.90
C ARG A 298 -21.20 -6.15 16.77
N LEU A 299 -19.95 -5.84 16.41
CA LEU A 299 -18.78 -6.13 17.23
C LEU A 299 -18.79 -5.35 18.55
N SER A 300 -19.15 -4.06 18.53
CA SER A 300 -19.24 -3.24 19.73
C SER A 300 -20.33 -3.70 20.72
N ALA A 301 -21.34 -4.40 20.23
CA ALA A 301 -22.43 -4.94 21.04
C ALA A 301 -22.10 -6.29 21.70
N LEU A 302 -20.94 -6.89 21.41
CA LEU A 302 -20.54 -8.15 22.01
C LEU A 302 -20.33 -7.97 23.54
N PRO A 303 -20.92 -8.84 24.38
CA PRO A 303 -20.70 -8.79 25.83
C PRO A 303 -19.31 -9.34 26.14
N LEU A 304 -18.33 -8.43 26.23
CA LEU A 304 -16.98 -8.77 26.63
C LEU A 304 -16.76 -8.42 28.10
N THR A 305 -16.04 -9.27 28.84
CA THR A 305 -15.63 -8.97 30.19
C THR A 305 -14.74 -7.75 30.20
N ALA A 306 -15.08 -6.74 31.02
CA ALA A 306 -14.20 -5.58 31.18
C ALA A 306 -12.82 -6.07 31.62
N ALA A 307 -11.77 -5.68 30.88
CA ALA A 307 -10.39 -6.02 31.23
C ALA A 307 -10.15 -5.63 32.70
N ALA A 308 -9.72 -6.59 33.53
CA ALA A 308 -9.27 -6.27 34.87
C ALA A 308 -8.18 -5.20 34.80
N PRO A 309 -8.24 -4.13 35.61
CA PRO A 309 -7.19 -3.11 35.60
C PRO A 309 -5.83 -3.77 35.89
N PRO A 310 -4.75 -3.33 35.25
CA PRO A 310 -3.43 -3.90 35.48
C PRO A 310 -3.14 -3.85 37.00
N LEU A 311 -2.75 -5.00 37.56
CA LEU A 311 -2.30 -5.11 38.93
C LEU A 311 -1.23 -4.05 39.16
N SER A 312 -1.59 -2.96 39.85
CA SER A 312 -0.66 -1.96 40.30
C SER A 312 0.45 -2.67 41.06
N ALA A 313 1.70 -2.46 40.67
CA ALA A 313 2.86 -2.95 41.36
C ALA A 313 2.69 -2.66 42.87
N ARG A 314 2.51 -3.71 43.68
CA ARG A 314 2.54 -3.59 45.13
C ARG A 314 3.91 -3.04 45.48
N SER A 315 3.93 -1.80 45.92
CA SER A 315 5.10 -1.19 46.54
C SER A 315 5.49 -2.08 47.72
N SER A 316 6.56 -2.82 47.61
CA SER A 316 7.20 -3.46 48.74
C SER A 316 7.85 -2.36 49.58
N GLY A 317 7.05 -1.85 50.54
CA GLY A 317 7.60 -1.13 51.66
C GLY A 317 8.47 -2.09 52.48
N ARG A 318 9.76 -1.87 52.42
CA ARG A 318 10.66 -2.34 53.48
C ARG A 318 10.90 -1.20 54.44
N ARG A 319 10.57 -1.47 55.71
CA ARG A 319 11.05 -0.72 56.89
C ARG A 319 12.54 -0.92 57.06
#